data_c671d242f5af1f83b99e8d4b6940ea90
#
_entry.id   c671d242f5af1f83b99e8d4b6940ea90
#
_cell.length_a   1.000
_cell.length_b   1.000
_cell.length_c   1.000
_cell.angle_alpha   90.00
_cell.angle_beta   90.00
_cell.angle_gamma   90.00
#
_symmetry.space_group_name_H-M   'P 1'
#
loop_
_entity.id
_entity.type
_entity.pdbx_description
1 polymer ?
#
loop_
_entity_poly.entity_id
_entity_poly.type
_entity_poly.pdbx_seq_one_letter_code
_entity_poly.pdbx_strand_id
1 'polypeptide(L)'
;MKDYVFSRIRGAWMLREIREMKIEDNLNASFLAFYQKFVSDKAFQVKSLNSMVKFVGPDPDDDFNMMEGLITPDTWEAFAPQLPSKTIYNIIYGDPVHEGPNKIFILRGISNGQELELRFQKVGERWLLMKMTT
;
A
#
# COMPACT_ATOMS: atom_id res chain seq x y z
N MET A 1 -15.13 3.70 8.53
CA MET A 1 -13.73 3.60 8.98
C MET A 1 -13.64 3.86 10.47
N LYS A 2 -12.70 3.20 11.14
CA LYS A 2 -12.48 3.38 12.59
C LYS A 2 -11.06 3.85 12.83
N ASP A 3 -10.94 4.90 13.65
CA ASP A 3 -9.67 5.35 14.21
C ASP A 3 -9.54 4.88 15.64
N TYR A 4 -8.46 4.21 15.94
CA TYR A 4 -8.07 3.81 17.28
C TYR A 4 -6.98 4.78 17.77
N VAL A 5 -7.34 5.62 18.74
CA VAL A 5 -6.44 6.65 19.25
C VAL A 5 -5.74 6.14 20.51
N PHE A 6 -4.42 6.10 20.45
CA PHE A 6 -3.59 5.66 21.57
C PHE A 6 -2.78 6.83 22.13
N SER A 7 -2.53 6.78 23.42
CA SER A 7 -1.59 7.68 24.09
C SER A 7 -0.58 6.87 24.90
N ARG A 8 0.62 7.38 25.01
CA ARG A 8 1.65 6.77 25.85
C ARG A 8 1.52 7.30 27.28
N ILE A 9 1.21 6.40 28.23
CA ILE A 9 1.04 6.73 29.63
C ILE A 9 1.99 5.83 30.43
N ARG A 10 2.90 6.43 31.20
CA ARG A 10 3.89 5.71 32.02
C ARG A 10 4.66 4.65 31.24
N GLY A 11 5.06 4.97 29.99
CA GLY A 11 5.81 4.08 29.13
C GLY A 11 5.00 3.02 28.37
N ALA A 12 3.70 2.92 28.59
CA ALA A 12 2.82 1.97 27.90
C ALA A 12 1.86 2.66 26.96
N TRP A 13 1.58 2.06 25.81
CA TRP A 13 0.55 2.52 24.88
C TRP A 13 -0.83 2.09 25.38
N MET A 14 -1.71 3.07 25.57
CA MET A 14 -3.06 2.86 26.06
C MET A 14 -4.06 3.35 25.04
N LEU A 15 -5.08 2.54 24.74
CA LEU A 15 -6.20 2.96 23.91
C LEU A 15 -7.04 4.01 24.68
N ARG A 16 -7.16 5.19 24.06
CA ARG A 16 -7.90 6.31 24.67
C ARG A 16 -9.31 6.46 24.11
N GLU A 17 -9.46 6.22 22.81
CA GLU A 17 -10.69 6.52 22.11
C GLU A 17 -10.78 5.68 20.84
N ILE A 18 -12.02 5.32 20.46
CA ILE A 18 -12.36 4.76 19.17
C ILE A 18 -13.33 5.73 18.50
N ARG A 19 -12.94 6.28 17.34
CA ARG A 19 -13.76 7.19 16.55
C ARG A 19 -14.25 6.51 15.29
N GLU A 20 -15.50 6.75 14.94
CA GLU A 20 -16.01 6.40 13.61
C GLU A 20 -16.03 7.63 12.73
N MET A 21 -15.55 7.50 11.49
CA MET A 21 -15.59 8.55 10.49
C MET A 21 -15.89 7.99 9.11
N LYS A 22 -16.38 8.85 8.22
CA LYS A 22 -16.50 8.54 6.80
C LYS A 22 -15.11 8.52 6.17
N ILE A 23 -14.92 7.68 5.16
CA ILE A 23 -13.67 7.59 4.41
C ILE A 23 -13.32 8.95 3.80
N GLU A 24 -14.31 9.68 3.31
CA GLU A 24 -14.15 11.00 2.67
C GLU A 24 -13.56 12.06 3.62
N ASP A 25 -13.76 11.90 4.91
CA ASP A 25 -13.24 12.83 5.93
C ASP A 25 -11.82 12.47 6.40
N ASN A 26 -11.28 11.36 5.91
CA ASN A 26 -9.93 10.92 6.27
C ASN A 26 -8.86 11.66 5.46
N LEU A 27 -7.71 11.89 6.07
CA LEU A 27 -6.56 12.52 5.41
C LEU A 27 -6.07 11.75 4.18
N ASN A 28 -6.25 10.43 4.16
CA ASN A 28 -5.85 9.57 3.05
C ASN A 28 -7.03 9.22 2.11
N ALA A 29 -8.10 10.02 2.12
CA ALA A 29 -9.34 9.73 1.39
C ALA A 29 -9.10 9.46 -0.09
N SER A 30 -8.25 10.25 -0.75
CA SER A 30 -8.01 10.06 -2.18
C SER A 30 -7.30 8.73 -2.49
N PHE A 31 -6.32 8.37 -1.68
CA PHE A 31 -5.64 7.08 -1.83
C PHE A 31 -6.57 5.90 -1.50
N LEU A 32 -7.39 6.03 -0.46
CA LEU A 32 -8.32 4.98 -0.06
C LEU A 32 -9.37 4.70 -1.14
N ALA A 33 -9.91 5.76 -1.76
CA ALA A 33 -10.83 5.64 -2.89
C ALA A 33 -10.16 4.99 -4.11
N PHE A 34 -8.92 5.38 -4.40
CA PHE A 34 -8.10 4.76 -5.43
C PHE A 34 -7.86 3.28 -5.14
N TYR A 35 -7.40 2.95 -3.93
CA TYR A 35 -7.06 1.58 -3.54
C TYR A 35 -8.27 0.64 -3.67
N GLN A 36 -9.45 1.07 -3.28
CA GLN A 36 -10.68 0.31 -3.42
C GLN A 36 -10.93 -0.14 -4.87
N LYS A 37 -10.73 0.77 -5.83
CA LYS A 37 -10.85 0.44 -7.26
C LYS A 37 -9.68 -0.42 -7.74
N PHE A 38 -8.48 -0.11 -7.30
CA PHE A 38 -7.26 -0.82 -7.68
C PHE A 38 -7.34 -2.32 -7.35
N VAL A 39 -7.91 -2.70 -6.22
CA VAL A 39 -8.04 -4.10 -5.80
C VAL A 39 -9.27 -4.81 -6.39
N SER A 40 -10.28 -4.09 -6.82
CA SER A 40 -11.56 -4.68 -7.26
C SER A 40 -11.78 -4.66 -8.77
N ASP A 41 -11.06 -3.83 -9.51
CA ASP A 41 -11.23 -3.64 -10.96
C ASP A 41 -9.89 -3.87 -11.68
N LYS A 42 -9.77 -5.01 -12.35
CA LYS A 42 -8.53 -5.39 -13.06
C LYS A 42 -8.15 -4.41 -14.17
N ALA A 43 -9.12 -3.89 -14.91
CA ALA A 43 -8.85 -2.93 -15.98
C ALA A 43 -8.35 -1.60 -15.40
N PHE A 44 -8.95 -1.15 -14.30
CA PHE A 44 -8.48 0.02 -13.58
C PHE A 44 -7.08 -0.19 -12.98
N GLN A 45 -6.82 -1.40 -12.44
CA GLN A 45 -5.50 -1.75 -11.91
C GLN A 45 -4.41 -1.58 -12.98
N VAL A 46 -4.61 -2.16 -14.17
CA VAL A 46 -3.66 -2.04 -15.29
C VAL A 46 -3.45 -0.59 -15.72
N LYS A 47 -4.52 0.21 -15.79
CA LYS A 47 -4.44 1.64 -16.11
C LYS A 47 -3.74 2.47 -15.03
N SER A 48 -3.63 1.94 -13.82
CA SER A 48 -3.01 2.60 -12.68
C SER A 48 -1.54 2.20 -12.47
N LEU A 49 -0.95 1.54 -13.45
CA LEU A 49 0.46 1.22 -13.45
C LEU A 49 1.26 2.34 -14.15
N ASN A 50 2.43 2.64 -13.62
CA ASN A 50 3.41 3.37 -14.41
C ASN A 50 3.76 2.56 -15.66
N SER A 51 4.17 3.20 -16.74
CA SER A 51 4.55 2.53 -18.00
C SER A 51 5.64 1.46 -17.81
N MET A 52 6.50 1.67 -16.82
CA MET A 52 7.50 0.70 -16.36
C MET A 52 7.50 0.68 -14.83
N VAL A 53 6.89 -0.34 -14.24
CA VAL A 53 6.92 -0.57 -12.79
C VAL A 53 8.24 -1.25 -12.44
N LYS A 54 9.01 -0.66 -11.56
CA LYS A 54 10.24 -1.30 -11.05
C LYS A 54 9.87 -2.53 -10.22
N PHE A 55 10.55 -3.62 -10.47
CA PHE A 55 10.41 -4.85 -9.72
C PHE A 55 11.73 -5.19 -9.02
N VAL A 56 11.65 -5.55 -7.75
CA VAL A 56 12.77 -6.10 -6.98
C VAL A 56 12.28 -7.37 -6.29
N GLY A 57 12.95 -8.46 -6.51
CA GLY A 57 12.59 -9.74 -5.93
C GLY A 57 13.77 -10.68 -5.80
N PRO A 58 13.58 -11.87 -5.18
CA PRO A 58 14.62 -12.87 -5.10
C PRO A 58 15.11 -13.28 -6.48
N ASP A 59 16.42 -13.48 -6.61
CA ASP A 59 17.00 -14.05 -7.82
C ASP A 59 16.70 -15.56 -7.87
N PRO A 60 16.02 -16.07 -8.90
CA PRO A 60 15.72 -17.50 -8.98
C PRO A 60 16.97 -18.39 -9.15
N ASP A 61 18.07 -17.80 -9.58
CA ASP A 61 19.33 -18.52 -9.82
C ASP A 61 20.33 -18.35 -8.66
N ASP A 62 20.06 -17.48 -7.71
CA ASP A 62 20.94 -17.23 -6.55
C ASP A 62 20.12 -16.82 -5.30
N ASP A 63 19.94 -17.76 -4.40
CA ASP A 63 19.12 -17.62 -3.17
C ASP A 63 19.57 -16.47 -2.23
N PHE A 64 20.76 -15.93 -2.42
CA PHE A 64 21.30 -14.86 -1.57
C PHE A 64 21.25 -13.48 -2.21
N ASN A 65 20.85 -13.41 -3.47
CA ASN A 65 20.79 -12.16 -4.22
C ASN A 65 19.36 -11.77 -4.59
N MET A 66 19.19 -10.48 -4.83
CA MET A 66 17.97 -9.90 -5.35
C MET A 66 18.18 -9.51 -6.81
N MET A 67 17.18 -9.76 -7.63
CA MET A 67 17.14 -9.29 -9.01
C MET A 67 16.26 -8.06 -9.14
N GLU A 68 16.63 -7.19 -10.06
CA GLU A 68 15.82 -6.04 -10.47
C GLU A 68 15.28 -6.26 -11.88
N GLY A 69 14.09 -5.78 -12.12
CA GLY A 69 13.44 -5.86 -13.42
C GLY A 69 12.41 -4.76 -13.61
N LEU A 70 11.73 -4.84 -14.75
CA LEU A 70 10.65 -3.92 -15.11
C LEU A 70 9.40 -4.73 -15.45
N ILE A 71 8.27 -4.30 -14.91
CA ILE A 71 6.96 -4.86 -15.25
C ILE A 71 6.23 -3.80 -16.06
N THR A 72 5.75 -4.20 -17.23
CA THR A 72 4.93 -3.35 -18.09
C THR A 72 3.45 -3.68 -17.90
N PRO A 73 2.50 -2.79 -18.26
CA PRO A 73 1.08 -3.07 -18.13
C PRO A 73 0.60 -4.35 -18.83
N ASP A 74 1.19 -4.70 -19.95
CA ASP A 74 0.86 -5.92 -20.72
C ASP A 74 1.37 -7.22 -20.05
N THR A 75 2.39 -7.14 -19.22
CA THR A 75 2.93 -8.28 -18.46
C THR A 75 2.42 -8.36 -17.02
N TRP A 76 1.69 -7.34 -16.57
CA TRP A 76 1.26 -7.20 -15.18
C TRP A 76 0.49 -8.42 -14.64
N GLU A 77 -0.37 -9.02 -15.44
CA GLU A 77 -1.21 -10.14 -14.99
C GLU A 77 -0.38 -11.31 -14.42
N ALA A 78 0.83 -11.54 -14.97
CA ALA A 78 1.73 -12.58 -14.49
C ALA A 78 2.36 -12.27 -13.11
N PHE A 79 2.38 -11.00 -12.71
CA PHE A 79 3.03 -10.53 -11.47
C PHE A 79 2.03 -10.02 -10.43
N ALA A 80 0.79 -9.77 -10.82
CA ALA A 80 -0.22 -9.14 -9.97
C ALA A 80 -0.43 -9.94 -8.67
N PRO A 81 -0.18 -9.33 -7.51
CA PRO A 81 -0.38 -9.99 -6.23
C PRO A 81 -1.87 -10.02 -5.86
N GLN A 82 -2.22 -10.95 -5.00
CA GLN A 82 -3.51 -10.91 -4.33
C GLN A 82 -3.45 -9.90 -3.19
N LEU A 83 -4.30 -8.89 -3.26
CA LEU A 83 -4.34 -7.81 -2.29
C LEU A 83 -5.61 -7.88 -1.44
N PRO A 84 -5.54 -7.52 -0.14
CA PRO A 84 -6.72 -7.48 0.72
C PRO A 84 -7.69 -6.38 0.25
N SER A 85 -8.96 -6.74 0.13
CA SER A 85 -10.01 -5.82 -0.32
C SER A 85 -10.93 -5.34 0.82
N LYS A 86 -10.85 -5.94 2.01
CA LYS A 86 -11.81 -5.69 3.10
C LYS A 86 -11.25 -4.80 4.19
N THR A 87 -10.05 -5.09 4.67
CA THR A 87 -9.48 -4.39 5.81
C THR A 87 -8.00 -4.10 5.55
N ILE A 88 -7.64 -2.84 5.69
CA ILE A 88 -6.27 -2.35 5.67
C ILE A 88 -6.04 -1.48 6.90
N TYR A 89 -4.80 -1.34 7.31
CA TYR A 89 -4.41 -0.57 8.48
C TYR A 89 -3.44 0.54 8.11
N ASN A 90 -3.52 1.64 8.84
CA ASN A 90 -2.51 2.69 8.79
C ASN A 90 -2.13 3.07 10.22
N ILE A 91 -0.85 3.24 10.48
CA ILE A 91 -0.33 3.66 11.77
C ILE A 91 0.28 5.04 11.60
N ILE A 92 -0.26 6.02 12.32
CA ILE A 92 0.20 7.40 12.30
C ILE A 92 0.81 7.72 13.67
N TYR A 93 2.05 8.16 13.67
CA TYR A 93 2.74 8.66 14.86
C TYR A 93 2.73 10.19 14.84
N GLY A 94 2.23 10.77 15.93
CA GLY A 94 2.07 12.22 16.04
C GLY A 94 0.83 12.74 15.33
N ASP A 95 0.80 14.05 15.07
CA ASP A 95 -0.34 14.70 14.44
C ASP A 95 -0.31 14.54 12.93
N PRO A 96 -1.37 14.01 12.31
CA PRO A 96 -1.47 13.92 10.87
C PRO A 96 -1.63 15.31 10.26
N VAL A 97 -0.79 15.65 9.30
CA VAL A 97 -0.76 16.99 8.71
C VAL A 97 -1.56 17.07 7.41
N HIS A 98 -1.23 16.25 6.45
CA HIS A 98 -1.93 16.17 5.16
C HIS A 98 -1.50 14.92 4.37
N GLU A 99 -2.27 14.56 3.36
CA GLU A 99 -1.93 13.46 2.48
C GLU A 99 -0.72 13.83 1.59
N GLY A 100 0.36 13.07 1.70
CA GLY A 100 1.52 13.21 0.83
C GLY A 100 1.30 12.54 -0.53
N PRO A 101 2.17 12.88 -1.54
CA PRO A 101 2.07 12.32 -2.89
C PRO A 101 2.57 10.89 -3.02
N ASN A 102 3.13 10.32 -1.98
CA ASN A 102 3.69 8.97 -1.97
C ASN A 102 3.01 8.11 -0.93
N LYS A 103 2.69 6.88 -1.30
CA LYS A 103 2.16 5.85 -0.39
C LYS A 103 2.94 4.56 -0.54
N ILE A 104 3.23 3.95 0.59
CA ILE A 104 3.82 2.62 0.66
C ILE A 104 2.78 1.70 1.28
N PHE A 105 2.38 0.68 0.51
CA PHE A 105 1.49 -0.37 0.97
C PHE A 105 2.32 -1.63 1.23
N ILE A 106 2.22 -2.17 2.44
CA ILE A 106 2.98 -3.35 2.84
C ILE A 106 2.00 -4.47 3.19
N LEU A 107 2.18 -5.60 2.54
CA LEU A 107 1.48 -6.84 2.85
C LEU A 107 2.47 -7.82 3.50
N ARG A 108 2.18 -8.24 4.73
CA ARG A 108 3.03 -9.17 5.47
C ARG A 108 2.30 -10.48 5.73
N GLY A 109 3.00 -11.58 5.50
CA GLY A 109 2.53 -12.89 5.91
C GLY A 109 2.59 -13.04 7.44
N ILE A 110 1.56 -13.67 8.02
CA ILE A 110 1.41 -13.75 9.49
C ILE A 110 2.50 -14.62 10.13
N SER A 111 2.99 -15.65 9.45
CA SER A 111 3.92 -16.62 10.05
C SER A 111 5.00 -17.15 9.11
N ASN A 112 5.10 -16.63 7.90
CA ASN A 112 6.01 -17.16 6.88
C ASN A 112 7.15 -16.22 6.48
N GLY A 113 7.26 -15.04 7.12
CA GLY A 113 8.28 -14.05 6.83
C GLY A 113 8.17 -13.37 5.45
N GLN A 114 7.10 -13.64 4.71
CA GLN A 114 6.90 -13.00 3.41
C GLN A 114 6.46 -11.55 3.56
N GLU A 115 7.03 -10.69 2.75
CA GLU A 115 6.64 -9.29 2.67
C GLU A 115 6.56 -8.86 1.21
N LEU A 116 5.50 -8.14 0.88
CA LEU A 116 5.30 -7.47 -0.40
C LEU A 116 5.17 -5.97 -0.13
N GLU A 117 5.95 -5.18 -0.81
CA GLU A 117 5.86 -3.72 -0.76
C GLU A 117 5.42 -3.16 -2.12
N LEU A 118 4.37 -2.36 -2.12
CA LEU A 118 3.91 -1.60 -3.28
C LEU A 118 4.10 -0.11 -3.01
N ARG A 119 4.80 0.58 -3.91
CA ARG A 119 5.00 2.03 -3.83
C ARG A 119 4.15 2.73 -4.87
N PHE A 120 3.26 3.59 -4.39
CA PHE A 120 2.40 4.42 -5.22
C PHE A 120 2.83 5.88 -5.17
N GLN A 121 2.63 6.57 -6.27
CA GLN A 121 2.85 8.00 -6.38
C GLN A 121 1.64 8.68 -7.01
N LYS A 122 1.24 9.81 -6.45
CA LYS A 122 0.22 10.67 -7.05
C LYS A 122 0.86 11.55 -8.11
N VAL A 123 0.40 11.40 -9.34
CA VAL A 123 0.84 12.19 -10.51
C VAL A 123 -0.37 12.92 -11.06
N GLY A 124 -0.43 14.23 -10.85
CA GLY A 124 -1.65 15.01 -11.08
C GLY A 124 -2.78 14.52 -10.15
N GLU A 125 -3.91 14.14 -10.72
CA GLU A 125 -5.07 13.62 -9.98
C GLU A 125 -5.09 12.08 -9.87
N ARG A 126 -4.04 11.40 -10.37
CA ARG A 126 -4.00 9.94 -10.47
C ARG A 126 -2.93 9.35 -9.57
N TRP A 127 -3.28 8.26 -8.90
CA TRP A 127 -2.33 7.38 -8.24
C TRP A 127 -1.81 6.33 -9.21
N LEU A 128 -0.49 6.15 -9.25
CA LEU A 128 0.18 5.15 -10.09
C LEU A 128 1.05 4.24 -9.23
N LEU A 129 1.05 2.95 -9.56
CA LEU A 129 2.02 2.02 -9.00
C LEU A 129 3.37 2.21 -9.70
N MET A 130 4.39 2.51 -8.92
CA MET A 130 5.74 2.82 -9.40
C MET A 130 6.73 1.70 -9.17
N LYS A 131 6.58 0.95 -8.08
CA LYS A 131 7.52 -0.10 -7.68
C LYS A 131 6.82 -1.21 -6.91
N MET A 132 7.26 -2.44 -7.14
CA MET A 132 6.91 -3.62 -6.38
C MET A 132 8.17 -4.31 -5.89
N THR A 133 8.22 -4.62 -4.60
CA THR A 133 9.32 -5.38 -3.97
C THR A 133 8.73 -6.59 -3.25
N THR A 134 9.27 -7.73 -3.52
CA THR A 134 8.86 -9.01 -2.89
C THR A 134 9.96 -9.61 -2.05
#